data_4eaa64408a1c0548297f8f201208daaf
#
_entry.id   4eaa64408a1c0548297f8f201208daaf
#
_cell.length_a   1.000
_cell.length_b   1.000
_cell.length_c   1.000
_cell.angle_alpha   90.00
_cell.angle_beta   90.00
_cell.angle_gamma   90.00
#
_symmetry.space_group_name_H-M   'P 1'
#
loop_
_entity.id
_entity.type
_entity.pdbx_description
1 polymer ?
#
loop_
_entity_poly.entity_id
_entity_poly.type
_entity_poly.pdbx_seq_one_letter_code
_entity_poly.pdbx_strand_id
1 'polypeptide(L)'
;MNINEIARLAGVSRATVSRYLNNGYVSSEKKEVIRRVIQETGYQPSSQAQTLRTKKTSLIGVILPKINSDTISREVTGISDILTRRGYQLILANTNNDVEEELKYLSLFKERQVDGVVFIATMFTRKHKQMLKDYKVPIVILGQHLDGYPCIYQDDHKAAFQVTEKLAEKGKKFAYILSLIHI
;
A
#
# COMPACT_ATOMS: atom_id res chain seq x y z
N MET A 1 -10.27 22.33 -16.81
CA MET A 1 -11.36 22.98 -16.05
C MET A 1 -11.06 22.90 -14.56
N ASN A 2 -11.39 23.93 -13.78
CA ASN A 2 -11.13 23.99 -12.34
C ASN A 2 -12.40 24.22 -11.53
N ILE A 3 -12.33 24.09 -10.20
CA ILE A 3 -13.48 24.22 -9.30
C ILE A 3 -14.18 25.60 -9.37
N ASN A 4 -13.43 26.66 -9.68
CA ASN A 4 -14.01 28.01 -9.80
C ASN A 4 -14.87 28.12 -11.06
N GLU A 5 -14.46 27.47 -12.15
CA GLU A 5 -15.25 27.45 -13.39
C GLU A 5 -16.54 26.66 -13.21
N ILE A 6 -16.50 25.51 -12.49
CA ILE A 6 -17.71 24.76 -12.13
C ILE A 6 -18.65 25.61 -11.27
N ALA A 7 -18.12 26.33 -10.28
CA ALA A 7 -18.91 27.20 -9.43
C ALA A 7 -19.60 28.30 -10.24
N ARG A 8 -18.89 28.92 -11.18
CA ARG A 8 -19.43 29.92 -12.09
C ARG A 8 -20.55 29.38 -12.99
N LEU A 9 -20.31 28.22 -13.62
CA LEU A 9 -21.31 27.59 -14.51
C LEU A 9 -22.56 27.12 -13.75
N ALA A 10 -22.39 26.63 -12.52
CA ALA A 10 -23.50 26.21 -11.67
C ALA A 10 -24.20 27.35 -10.93
N GLY A 11 -23.74 28.58 -11.06
CA GLY A 11 -24.32 29.75 -10.36
C GLY A 11 -24.23 29.68 -8.83
N VAL A 12 -23.20 29.00 -8.29
CA VAL A 12 -23.01 28.78 -6.86
C VAL A 12 -21.61 29.22 -6.41
N SER A 13 -21.42 29.35 -5.10
CA SER A 13 -20.08 29.64 -4.57
C SER A 13 -19.13 28.39 -4.70
N ARG A 14 -17.82 28.67 -4.82
CA ARG A 14 -16.77 27.62 -4.75
C ARG A 14 -16.92 26.74 -3.50
N ALA A 15 -17.28 27.33 -2.37
CA ALA A 15 -17.49 26.61 -1.12
C ALA A 15 -18.66 25.61 -1.22
N THR A 16 -19.72 25.94 -1.98
CA THR A 16 -20.86 25.05 -2.24
C THR A 16 -20.44 23.88 -3.11
N VAL A 17 -19.70 24.11 -4.18
CA VAL A 17 -19.15 23.02 -5.03
C VAL A 17 -18.21 22.13 -4.21
N SER A 18 -17.33 22.72 -3.40
CA SER A 18 -16.43 21.97 -2.52
C SER A 18 -17.19 21.10 -1.52
N ARG A 19 -18.27 21.60 -0.93
CA ARG A 19 -19.14 20.78 -0.03
C ARG A 19 -19.81 19.64 -0.78
N TYR A 20 -20.34 19.89 -1.98
CA TYR A 20 -20.93 18.87 -2.82
C TYR A 20 -19.94 17.73 -3.12
N LEU A 21 -18.75 18.05 -3.58
CA LEU A 21 -17.68 17.07 -3.90
C LEU A 21 -17.19 16.28 -2.69
N ASN A 22 -17.44 16.75 -1.50
CA ASN A 22 -17.03 16.12 -0.24
C ASN A 22 -18.20 15.50 0.55
N ASN A 23 -19.34 15.25 -0.11
CA ASN A 23 -20.54 14.71 0.51
C ASN A 23 -21.07 15.55 1.71
N GLY A 24 -20.72 16.84 1.75
CA GLY A 24 -21.25 17.76 2.73
C GLY A 24 -22.67 18.22 2.40
N TYR A 25 -23.31 18.89 3.37
CA TYR A 25 -24.67 19.36 3.17
C TYR A 25 -24.73 20.46 2.10
N VAL A 26 -25.55 20.22 1.08
CA VAL A 26 -25.95 21.17 0.02
C VAL A 26 -27.42 20.88 -0.28
N SER A 27 -28.22 21.95 -0.51
CA SER A 27 -29.64 21.78 -0.86
C SER A 27 -29.82 20.96 -2.13
N SER A 28 -30.94 20.23 -2.22
CA SER A 28 -31.24 19.33 -3.35
C SER A 28 -31.17 20.04 -4.69
N GLU A 29 -31.71 21.26 -4.77
CA GLU A 29 -31.67 22.09 -5.97
C GLU A 29 -30.23 22.37 -6.45
N LYS A 30 -29.37 22.84 -5.52
CA LYS A 30 -27.97 23.13 -5.85
C LYS A 30 -27.17 21.86 -6.17
N LYS A 31 -27.47 20.75 -5.51
CA LYS A 31 -26.86 19.43 -5.86
C LYS A 31 -27.14 19.07 -7.31
N GLU A 32 -28.38 19.22 -7.75
CA GLU A 32 -28.79 18.87 -9.10
C GLU A 32 -28.09 19.73 -10.15
N VAL A 33 -28.03 21.04 -9.93
CA VAL A 33 -27.34 21.96 -10.85
C VAL A 33 -25.85 21.63 -10.93
N ILE A 34 -25.18 21.42 -9.79
CA ILE A 34 -23.74 21.09 -9.76
C ILE A 34 -23.51 19.74 -10.47
N ARG A 35 -24.34 18.73 -10.22
CA ARG A 35 -24.23 17.40 -10.85
C ARG A 35 -24.32 17.52 -12.37
N ARG A 36 -25.30 18.28 -12.88
CA ARG A 36 -25.47 18.51 -14.32
C ARG A 36 -24.24 19.15 -14.94
N VAL A 37 -23.75 20.24 -14.35
CA VAL A 37 -22.57 20.94 -14.84
C VAL A 37 -21.34 20.02 -14.86
N ILE A 38 -21.15 19.20 -13.82
CA ILE A 38 -20.03 18.24 -13.78
C ILE A 38 -20.18 17.18 -14.89
N GLN A 39 -21.39 16.66 -15.13
CA GLN A 39 -21.64 15.68 -16.20
C GLN A 39 -21.40 16.26 -17.59
N GLU A 40 -21.91 17.48 -17.85
CA GLU A 40 -21.75 18.15 -19.15
C GLU A 40 -20.30 18.53 -19.45
N THR A 41 -19.54 18.89 -18.40
CA THR A 41 -18.16 19.34 -18.55
C THR A 41 -17.10 18.26 -18.41
N GLY A 42 -17.48 17.06 -17.95
CA GLY A 42 -16.53 15.99 -17.64
C GLY A 42 -15.54 16.35 -16.53
N TYR A 43 -15.86 17.33 -15.68
CA TYR A 43 -14.97 17.80 -14.62
C TYR A 43 -14.67 16.69 -13.61
N GLN A 44 -13.40 16.47 -13.39
CA GLN A 44 -12.92 15.62 -12.30
C GLN A 44 -12.15 16.47 -11.28
N PRO A 45 -12.45 16.31 -9.98
CA PRO A 45 -11.70 16.99 -8.92
C PRO A 45 -10.21 16.63 -9.00
N SER A 46 -9.33 17.61 -8.91
CA SER A 46 -7.89 17.37 -8.87
C SER A 46 -7.52 16.58 -7.62
N SER A 47 -6.90 15.40 -7.83
CA SER A 47 -6.36 14.57 -6.74
C SER A 47 -5.32 15.33 -5.90
N GLN A 48 -4.52 16.19 -6.52
CA GLN A 48 -3.56 17.05 -5.82
C GLN A 48 -4.25 18.05 -4.86
N ALA A 49 -5.34 18.70 -5.31
CA ALA A 49 -6.10 19.60 -4.45
C ALA A 49 -6.77 18.86 -3.29
N GLN A 50 -7.18 17.63 -3.51
CA GLN A 50 -7.74 16.76 -2.49
C GLN A 50 -6.66 16.32 -1.47
N THR A 51 -5.49 15.90 -1.95
CA THR A 51 -4.32 15.55 -1.14
C THR A 51 -3.85 16.71 -0.26
N LEU A 52 -3.73 17.92 -0.83
CA LEU A 52 -3.35 19.12 -0.06
C LEU A 52 -4.30 19.41 1.11
N ARG A 53 -5.58 19.12 0.95
CA ARG A 53 -6.59 19.34 1.99
C ARG A 53 -6.65 18.21 3.02
N THR A 54 -6.65 16.97 2.57
CA THR A 54 -6.80 15.79 3.44
C THR A 54 -5.49 15.34 4.05
N LYS A 55 -4.36 15.76 3.50
CA LYS A 55 -3.00 15.26 3.74
C LYS A 55 -2.89 13.75 3.49
N LYS A 56 -3.79 13.21 2.66
CA LYS A 56 -3.81 11.80 2.25
C LYS A 56 -3.72 11.70 0.74
N THR A 57 -2.89 10.80 0.27
CA THR A 57 -2.73 10.51 -1.16
C THR A 57 -3.65 9.40 -1.63
N SER A 58 -4.19 8.61 -0.70
CA SER A 58 -4.89 7.34 -0.96
C SER A 58 -4.03 6.33 -1.74
N LEU A 59 -2.72 6.42 -1.57
CA LEU A 59 -1.74 5.52 -2.19
C LEU A 59 -1.05 4.66 -1.13
N ILE A 60 -0.96 3.37 -1.37
CA ILE A 60 -0.16 2.44 -0.58
C ILE A 60 0.94 1.86 -1.49
N GLY A 61 2.19 2.01 -1.05
CA GLY A 61 3.32 1.37 -1.71
C GLY A 61 3.47 -0.08 -1.26
N VAL A 62 3.72 -0.99 -2.20
CA VAL A 62 4.10 -2.37 -1.89
C VAL A 62 5.44 -2.64 -2.54
N ILE A 63 6.47 -2.87 -1.71
CA ILE A 63 7.80 -3.28 -2.16
C ILE A 63 7.84 -4.79 -2.09
N LEU A 64 8.18 -5.42 -3.21
CA LEU A 64 8.19 -6.88 -3.34
C LEU A 64 9.47 -7.37 -4.03
N PRO A 65 9.96 -8.58 -3.66
CA PRO A 65 11.22 -9.10 -4.17
C PRO A 65 11.13 -9.61 -5.62
N LYS A 66 10.00 -10.23 -5.99
CA LYS A 66 9.78 -10.80 -7.33
C LYS A 66 8.30 -10.82 -7.67
N ILE A 67 7.92 -10.22 -8.80
CA ILE A 67 6.53 -10.20 -9.25
C ILE A 67 6.05 -11.57 -9.80
N ASN A 68 6.96 -12.40 -10.28
CA ASN A 68 6.68 -13.71 -10.89
C ASN A 68 6.67 -14.87 -9.90
N SER A 69 6.45 -14.62 -8.61
CA SER A 69 6.30 -15.64 -7.57
C SER A 69 4.84 -15.88 -7.24
N ASP A 70 4.40 -17.14 -7.22
CA ASP A 70 3.02 -17.51 -6.88
C ASP A 70 2.62 -17.06 -5.47
N THR A 71 3.55 -17.13 -4.52
CA THR A 71 3.32 -16.67 -3.14
C THR A 71 3.10 -15.15 -3.13
N ILE A 72 4.02 -14.40 -3.71
CA ILE A 72 3.93 -12.93 -3.79
C ILE A 72 2.67 -12.49 -4.53
N SER A 73 2.32 -13.17 -5.62
CA SER A 73 1.10 -12.87 -6.38
C SER A 73 -0.16 -13.01 -5.53
N ARG A 74 -0.25 -14.06 -4.70
CA ARG A 74 -1.37 -14.28 -3.77
C ARG A 74 -1.39 -13.22 -2.65
N GLU A 75 -0.24 -12.88 -2.10
CA GLU A 75 -0.10 -11.81 -1.09
C GLU A 75 -0.56 -10.46 -1.65
N VAL A 76 -0.09 -10.09 -2.83
CA VAL A 76 -0.48 -8.84 -3.51
C VAL A 76 -1.98 -8.83 -3.82
N THR A 77 -2.56 -9.96 -4.23
CA THR A 77 -4.01 -10.07 -4.46
C THR A 77 -4.78 -9.78 -3.17
N GLY A 78 -4.40 -10.42 -2.05
CA GLY A 78 -5.05 -10.19 -0.76
C GLY A 78 -4.92 -8.74 -0.27
N ILE A 79 -3.77 -8.12 -0.45
CA ILE A 79 -3.54 -6.70 -0.15
C ILE A 79 -4.45 -5.82 -1.02
N SER A 80 -4.47 -6.07 -2.33
CA SER A 80 -5.26 -5.31 -3.31
C SER A 80 -6.75 -5.35 -3.01
N ASP A 81 -7.29 -6.50 -2.67
CA ASP A 81 -8.72 -6.68 -2.34
C ASP A 81 -9.17 -5.79 -1.19
N ILE A 82 -8.36 -5.69 -0.14
CA ILE A 82 -8.68 -4.85 1.02
C ILE A 82 -8.51 -3.37 0.70
N LEU A 83 -7.42 -3.01 0.04
CA LEU A 83 -7.11 -1.60 -0.28
C LEU A 83 -8.16 -1.02 -1.23
N THR A 84 -8.56 -1.74 -2.27
CA THR A 84 -9.58 -1.30 -3.24
C THR A 84 -10.92 -1.04 -2.54
N ARG A 85 -11.37 -1.94 -1.65
CA ARG A 85 -12.61 -1.75 -0.87
C ARG A 85 -12.55 -0.53 0.03
N ARG A 86 -11.34 -0.10 0.43
CA ARG A 86 -11.11 1.06 1.29
C ARG A 86 -10.79 2.34 0.53
N GLY A 87 -10.85 2.31 -0.80
CA GLY A 87 -10.59 3.46 -1.67
C GLY A 87 -9.11 3.84 -1.80
N TYR A 88 -8.21 2.91 -1.50
CA TYR A 88 -6.76 3.07 -1.72
C TYR A 88 -6.35 2.51 -3.07
N GLN A 89 -5.36 3.12 -3.68
CA GLN A 89 -4.67 2.61 -4.86
C GLN A 89 -3.34 1.98 -4.45
N LEU A 90 -2.96 0.92 -5.15
CA LEU A 90 -1.74 0.17 -4.91
C LEU A 90 -0.65 0.57 -5.90
N ILE A 91 0.54 0.84 -5.42
CA ILE A 91 1.74 1.03 -6.24
C ILE A 91 2.71 -0.11 -5.93
N LEU A 92 3.03 -0.92 -6.96
CA LEU A 92 3.98 -2.02 -6.84
C LEU A 92 5.40 -1.56 -7.22
N ALA A 93 6.37 -1.92 -6.39
CA ALA A 93 7.79 -1.76 -6.63
C ALA A 93 8.46 -3.14 -6.61
N ASN A 94 8.80 -3.65 -7.79
CA ASN A 94 9.51 -4.92 -7.94
C ASN A 94 11.02 -4.69 -7.88
N THR A 95 11.71 -5.28 -6.90
CA THR A 95 13.13 -5.04 -6.65
C THR A 95 14.06 -6.10 -7.23
N ASN A 96 13.52 -7.22 -7.72
CA ASN A 96 14.29 -8.37 -8.21
C ASN A 96 15.32 -8.90 -7.19
N ASN A 97 14.99 -8.85 -5.89
CA ASN A 97 15.87 -9.19 -4.76
C ASN A 97 17.10 -8.27 -4.64
N ASP A 98 17.06 -7.07 -5.19
CA ASP A 98 18.16 -6.11 -5.08
C ASP A 98 17.93 -5.19 -3.87
N VAL A 99 18.87 -5.25 -2.91
CA VAL A 99 18.83 -4.45 -1.68
C VAL A 99 18.89 -2.94 -1.95
N GLU A 100 19.65 -2.51 -2.95
CA GLU A 100 19.77 -1.08 -3.28
C GLU A 100 18.46 -0.57 -3.91
N GLU A 101 17.80 -1.37 -4.73
CA GLU A 101 16.47 -1.05 -5.25
C GLU A 101 15.41 -1.02 -4.12
N GLU A 102 15.47 -1.93 -3.13
CA GLU A 102 14.59 -1.86 -1.95
C GLU A 102 14.73 -0.52 -1.21
N LEU A 103 15.97 -0.11 -0.92
CA LEU A 103 16.27 1.16 -0.25
C LEU A 103 15.83 2.37 -1.08
N LYS A 104 16.04 2.33 -2.37
CA LYS A 104 15.62 3.37 -3.32
C LYS A 104 14.09 3.52 -3.32
N TYR A 105 13.32 2.43 -3.37
CA TYR A 105 11.87 2.49 -3.33
C TYR A 105 11.33 2.93 -1.97
N LEU A 106 11.97 2.54 -0.86
CA LEU A 106 11.64 3.08 0.45
C LEU A 106 11.81 4.60 0.50
N SER A 107 12.93 5.13 -0.04
CA SER A 107 13.14 6.58 -0.15
C SER A 107 12.09 7.25 -1.04
N LEU A 108 11.83 6.68 -2.22
CA LEU A 108 10.85 7.20 -3.16
C LEU A 108 9.45 7.29 -2.56
N PHE A 109 8.99 6.27 -1.85
CA PHE A 109 7.67 6.26 -1.21
C PHE A 109 7.57 7.27 -0.07
N LYS A 110 8.67 7.49 0.68
CA LYS A 110 8.76 8.57 1.66
C LYS A 110 8.62 9.95 1.01
N GLU A 111 9.33 10.20 -0.09
CA GLU A 111 9.30 11.46 -0.83
C GLU A 111 7.94 11.71 -1.51
N ARG A 112 7.32 10.68 -2.07
CA ARG A 112 6.00 10.73 -2.72
C ARG A 112 4.85 10.78 -1.73
N GLN A 113 5.14 10.73 -0.43
CA GLN A 113 4.16 10.83 0.64
C GLN A 113 3.01 9.81 0.49
N VAL A 114 3.33 8.55 0.18
CA VAL A 114 2.31 7.49 0.23
C VAL A 114 1.76 7.39 1.67
N ASP A 115 0.52 6.99 1.81
CA ASP A 115 -0.16 6.91 3.12
C ASP A 115 0.33 5.72 3.97
N GLY A 116 0.99 4.75 3.34
CA GLY A 116 1.59 3.60 4.00
C GLY A 116 2.40 2.74 3.04
N VAL A 117 3.19 1.84 3.60
CA VAL A 117 4.03 0.89 2.86
C VAL A 117 3.81 -0.52 3.40
N VAL A 118 3.62 -1.49 2.50
CA VAL A 118 3.79 -2.90 2.80
C VAL A 118 5.13 -3.33 2.21
N PHE A 119 6.02 -3.80 3.07
CA PHE A 119 7.36 -4.25 2.66
C PHE A 119 7.45 -5.76 2.77
N ILE A 120 7.42 -6.44 1.64
CA ILE A 120 7.64 -7.89 1.54
C ILE A 120 9.14 -8.12 1.48
N ALA A 121 9.75 -8.26 2.66
CA ALA A 121 11.19 -8.29 2.81
C ALA A 121 11.76 -9.70 2.64
N THR A 122 12.93 -9.79 2.00
CA THR A 122 13.72 -11.03 1.95
C THR A 122 14.73 -11.09 3.09
N MET A 123 15.40 -9.97 3.37
CA MET A 123 16.34 -9.84 4.48
C MET A 123 16.47 -8.38 4.93
N PHE A 124 16.91 -8.17 6.18
CA PHE A 124 17.19 -6.85 6.70
C PHE A 124 18.70 -6.62 6.85
N THR A 125 19.24 -5.70 6.04
CA THR A 125 20.62 -5.22 6.20
C THR A 125 20.71 -4.10 7.23
N ARG A 126 21.93 -3.71 7.60
CA ARG A 126 22.18 -2.53 8.45
C ARG A 126 21.60 -1.25 7.83
N LYS A 127 21.68 -1.11 6.51
CA LYS A 127 21.14 0.05 5.76
C LYS A 127 19.62 0.14 5.90
N HIS A 128 18.89 -0.99 5.77
CA HIS A 128 17.45 -1.04 6.01
C HIS A 128 17.09 -0.57 7.42
N LYS A 129 17.75 -1.15 8.44
CA LYS A 129 17.51 -0.79 9.84
C LYS A 129 17.77 0.69 10.12
N GLN A 130 18.81 1.26 9.50
CA GLN A 130 19.12 2.68 9.64
C GLN A 130 18.07 3.57 8.96
N MET A 131 17.67 3.24 7.74
CA MET A 131 16.64 3.99 7.00
C MET A 131 15.29 3.95 7.72
N LEU A 132 14.90 2.79 8.24
CA LEU A 132 13.61 2.58 8.89
C LEU A 132 13.50 3.33 10.22
N LYS A 133 14.59 3.59 10.95
CA LYS A 133 14.56 4.37 12.20
C LYS A 133 13.89 5.74 12.06
N ASP A 134 14.15 6.42 10.94
CA ASP A 134 13.62 7.76 10.65
C ASP A 134 12.45 7.73 9.65
N TYR A 135 11.88 6.54 9.42
CA TYR A 135 10.82 6.36 8.46
C TYR A 135 9.47 6.75 9.06
N LYS A 136 8.95 7.91 8.66
CA LYS A 136 7.70 8.47 9.20
C LYS A 136 6.43 7.93 8.55
N VAL A 137 6.56 7.30 7.38
CA VAL A 137 5.41 6.68 6.71
C VAL A 137 5.07 5.38 7.43
N PRO A 138 3.80 5.12 7.75
CA PRO A 138 3.40 3.84 8.33
C PRO A 138 3.87 2.67 7.47
N ILE A 139 4.54 1.69 8.08
CA ILE A 139 5.07 0.52 7.39
C ILE A 139 4.67 -0.77 8.09
N VAL A 140 4.29 -1.77 7.31
CA VAL A 140 4.06 -3.14 7.76
C VAL A 140 5.00 -4.05 7.00
N ILE A 141 5.65 -4.96 7.71
CA ILE A 141 6.59 -5.93 7.14
C ILE A 141 5.84 -7.25 6.94
N LEU A 142 5.97 -7.84 5.77
CA LEU A 142 5.39 -9.13 5.43
C LEU A 142 6.50 -10.13 5.11
N GLY A 143 6.37 -11.36 5.62
CA GLY A 143 7.28 -12.47 5.37
C GLY A 143 8.49 -12.55 6.31
N GLN A 144 8.83 -11.47 7.03
CA GLN A 144 9.97 -11.42 7.95
C GLN A 144 9.61 -10.74 9.26
N HIS A 145 10.40 -11.02 10.30
CA HIS A 145 10.31 -10.34 11.59
C HIS A 145 11.38 -9.26 11.72
N LEU A 146 10.99 -8.08 12.18
CA LEU A 146 11.88 -6.99 12.56
C LEU A 146 11.36 -6.33 13.83
N ASP A 147 12.17 -6.35 14.90
CA ASP A 147 11.82 -5.74 16.18
C ASP A 147 11.45 -4.25 16.03
N GLY A 148 10.38 -3.85 16.71
CA GLY A 148 9.90 -2.47 16.70
C GLY A 148 8.97 -2.11 15.54
N TYR A 149 8.64 -3.05 14.66
CA TYR A 149 7.74 -2.84 13.51
C TYR A 149 6.58 -3.83 13.51
N PRO A 150 5.39 -3.43 12.99
CA PRO A 150 4.33 -4.37 12.71
C PRO A 150 4.78 -5.39 11.67
N CYS A 151 4.77 -6.68 12.02
CA CYS A 151 5.22 -7.76 11.16
C CYS A 151 4.13 -8.83 11.05
N ILE A 152 3.95 -9.39 9.85
CA ILE A 152 3.15 -10.56 9.59
C ILE A 152 4.04 -11.58 8.91
N TYR A 153 4.30 -12.72 9.54
CA TYR A 153 5.21 -13.74 9.04
C TYR A 153 4.80 -15.11 9.54
N GLN A 154 5.30 -16.15 8.88
CA GLN A 154 5.15 -17.54 9.30
C GLN A 154 6.27 -17.88 10.28
N ASP A 155 5.93 -18.60 11.36
CA ASP A 155 6.93 -19.14 12.29
C ASP A 155 7.52 -20.45 11.72
N ASP A 156 8.35 -20.27 10.69
CA ASP A 156 8.98 -21.39 9.97
C ASP A 156 9.88 -22.22 10.89
N HIS A 157 10.56 -21.57 11.86
CA HIS A 157 11.37 -22.27 12.84
C HIS A 157 10.53 -23.24 13.68
N LYS A 158 9.42 -22.77 14.22
CA LYS A 158 8.52 -23.59 15.02
C LYS A 158 7.89 -24.70 14.20
N ALA A 159 7.48 -24.42 12.97
CA ALA A 159 6.93 -25.42 12.05
C ALA A 159 7.95 -26.50 11.72
N ALA A 160 9.19 -26.12 11.38
CA ALA A 160 10.28 -27.03 11.11
C ALA A 160 10.65 -27.88 12.36
N PHE A 161 10.71 -27.24 13.54
CA PHE A 161 10.95 -27.94 14.80
C PHE A 161 9.90 -29.00 15.07
N GLN A 162 8.63 -28.65 15.00
CA GLN A 162 7.51 -29.57 15.27
C GLN A 162 7.47 -30.75 14.31
N VAL A 163 7.72 -30.55 13.02
CA VAL A 163 7.75 -31.65 12.04
C VAL A 163 8.94 -32.54 12.27
N THR A 164 10.11 -32.00 12.61
CA THR A 164 11.32 -32.75 12.88
C THR A 164 11.20 -33.58 14.16
N GLU A 165 10.59 -33.03 15.22
CA GLU A 165 10.30 -33.71 16.46
C GLU A 165 9.43 -34.98 16.22
N LYS A 166 8.31 -34.82 15.48
CA LYS A 166 7.43 -35.92 15.09
C LYS A 166 8.13 -37.00 14.24
N LEU A 167 9.06 -36.61 13.38
CA LEU A 167 9.85 -37.53 12.60
C LEU A 167 10.84 -38.30 13.50
N ALA A 168 11.49 -37.60 14.44
CA ALA A 168 12.45 -38.17 15.36
C ALA A 168 11.85 -39.28 16.27
N GLU A 169 10.58 -39.16 16.62
CA GLU A 169 9.84 -40.17 17.36
C GLU A 169 9.68 -41.50 16.56
N LYS A 170 9.68 -41.44 15.22
CA LYS A 170 9.37 -42.56 14.33
C LYS A 170 10.56 -43.22 13.71
N GLY A 171 11.75 -42.60 13.70
CA GLY A 171 12.90 -43.11 12.98
C GLY A 171 14.25 -42.73 13.56
N LYS A 172 15.29 -43.49 13.20
CA LYS A 172 16.67 -43.29 13.63
C LYS A 172 17.57 -42.67 12.55
N LYS A 173 17.07 -42.52 11.31
CA LYS A 173 17.81 -41.92 10.17
C LYS A 173 16.93 -40.96 9.45
N PHE A 174 17.44 -39.76 9.18
CA PHE A 174 16.72 -38.68 8.55
C PHE A 174 17.48 -38.18 7.32
N ALA A 175 16.73 -37.78 6.29
CA ALA A 175 17.23 -36.99 5.15
C ALA A 175 16.57 -35.64 5.16
N TYR A 176 17.35 -34.58 4.93
CA TYR A 176 16.88 -33.23 4.76
C TYR A 176 17.04 -32.78 3.30
N ILE A 177 15.95 -32.43 2.65
CA ILE A 177 15.95 -31.96 1.26
C ILE A 177 15.60 -30.49 1.27
N LEU A 178 16.53 -29.67 0.81
CA LEU A 178 16.36 -28.22 0.65
C LEU A 178 16.03 -27.89 -0.81
N SER A 179 14.99 -27.08 -0.99
CA SER A 179 14.71 -26.45 -2.28
C SER A 179 15.18 -25.00 -2.25
N LEU A 180 15.99 -24.61 -3.23
CA LEU A 180 16.43 -23.23 -3.43
C LEU A 180 15.41 -22.38 -4.24
N ILE A 181 14.23 -22.91 -4.49
CA ILE A 181 13.22 -22.26 -5.35
C ILE A 181 12.65 -20.98 -4.71
N HIS A 182 12.86 -20.76 -3.43
CA HIS A 182 12.28 -19.66 -2.67
C HIS A 182 13.29 -18.63 -2.14
N ILE A 183 14.52 -18.65 -2.65
CA ILE A 183 15.53 -17.64 -2.33
C ILE A 183 15.65 -16.64 -3.49
#